data_99beb7b3661e3b676cfa3ce20cecc14b
#
_entry.id   99beb7b3661e3b676cfa3ce20cecc14b
#
_cell.length_a   1.000
_cell.length_b   1.000
_cell.length_c   1.000
_cell.angle_alpha   90.00
_cell.angle_beta   90.00
_cell.angle_gamma   90.00
#
_symmetry.space_group_name_H-M   'P 1'
#
loop_
_entity.id
_entity.type
_entity.pdbx_description
1 polymer ?
#
loop_
_entity_poly.entity_id
_entity_poly.type
_entity_poly.pdbx_seq_one_letter_code
_entity_poly.pdbx_strand_id
1 'polypeptide(L)'
;MGIIVYGGSMLSQKSHYALRALLVLAARADARPVQIAEIADSANIPKKFLEQILLELKKPGIVRSHRGRSGGYSLGRPAKDISFADVLRVTDGPLALTPCVSVMAYRKCDDCFEETVCAIRKALLAARDATAEILESRNLATAAQQLRRSGAL
;
A
#
# COMPACT_ATOMS: atom_id res chain seq x y z
N MET A 1 -16.25 -11.00 -25.67
CA MET A 1 -15.13 -10.37 -24.94
C MET A 1 -15.69 -9.79 -23.66
N GLY A 2 -15.65 -10.53 -22.57
CA GLY A 2 -16.23 -10.11 -21.30
C GLY A 2 -15.35 -9.03 -20.65
N ILE A 3 -15.90 -7.84 -20.46
CA ILE A 3 -15.36 -6.87 -19.53
C ILE A 3 -15.52 -7.49 -18.15
N ILE A 4 -14.43 -7.98 -17.57
CA ILE A 4 -14.41 -8.33 -16.16
C ILE A 4 -14.49 -6.99 -15.43
N VAL A 5 -15.71 -6.59 -15.09
CA VAL A 5 -15.95 -5.53 -14.12
C VAL A 5 -15.50 -6.12 -12.78
N TYR A 6 -14.33 -5.73 -12.31
CA TYR A 6 -13.95 -5.93 -10.92
C TYR A 6 -14.90 -5.09 -10.07
N GLY A 7 -16.08 -5.63 -9.84
CA GLY A 7 -17.05 -5.04 -8.95
C GLY A 7 -16.48 -5.04 -7.54
N GLY A 8 -16.21 -3.85 -6.99
CA GLY A 8 -16.05 -3.63 -5.58
C GLY A 8 -14.84 -4.28 -4.91
N SER A 9 -13.64 -4.19 -5.51
CA SER A 9 -12.43 -4.49 -4.74
C SER A 9 -12.28 -3.45 -3.62
N MET A 10 -12.17 -3.90 -2.37
CA MET A 10 -11.89 -3.02 -1.22
C MET A 10 -10.50 -2.40 -1.31
N LEU A 11 -9.58 -3.01 -2.05
CA LEU A 11 -8.25 -2.50 -2.34
C LEU A 11 -8.26 -1.79 -3.70
N SER A 12 -7.85 -0.52 -3.74
CA SER A 12 -7.79 0.22 -4.98
C SER A 12 -6.70 -0.32 -5.92
N GLN A 13 -6.87 -0.10 -7.21
CA GLN A 13 -5.84 -0.39 -8.21
C GLN A 13 -4.54 0.39 -7.91
N LYS A 14 -4.65 1.61 -7.38
CA LYS A 14 -3.53 2.42 -6.93
C LYS A 14 -2.71 1.72 -5.84
N SER A 15 -3.38 1.20 -4.81
CA SER A 15 -2.73 0.46 -3.73
C SER A 15 -2.06 -0.81 -4.23
N HIS A 16 -2.71 -1.54 -5.13
CA HIS A 16 -2.14 -2.73 -5.75
C HIS A 16 -0.86 -2.40 -6.52
N TYR A 17 -0.88 -1.35 -7.34
CA TYR A 17 0.30 -0.88 -8.06
C TYR A 17 1.41 -0.38 -7.12
N ALA A 18 1.05 0.35 -6.05
CA ALA A 18 2.00 0.81 -5.05
C ALA A 18 2.77 -0.34 -4.41
N LEU A 19 2.06 -1.37 -3.95
CA LEU A 19 2.68 -2.56 -3.36
C LEU A 19 3.61 -3.27 -4.35
N ARG A 20 3.18 -3.46 -5.61
CA ARG A 20 4.00 -4.10 -6.65
C ARG A 20 5.27 -3.31 -6.93
N ALA A 21 5.18 -1.99 -7.09
CA ALA A 21 6.34 -1.13 -7.31
C ALA A 21 7.34 -1.19 -6.14
N LEU A 22 6.83 -1.14 -4.91
CA LEU A 22 7.65 -1.21 -3.71
C LEU A 22 8.33 -2.59 -3.54
N LEU A 23 7.68 -3.67 -3.95
CA LEU A 23 8.29 -5.01 -3.96
C LEU A 23 9.43 -5.11 -4.95
N VAL A 24 9.34 -4.47 -6.13
CA VAL A 24 10.47 -4.36 -7.08
C VAL A 24 11.65 -3.64 -6.42
N LEU A 25 11.41 -2.53 -5.72
CA LEU A 25 12.48 -1.81 -5.00
C LEU A 25 13.06 -2.64 -3.85
N ALA A 26 12.20 -3.33 -3.08
CA ALA A 26 12.62 -4.15 -1.95
C ALA A 26 13.39 -5.42 -2.37
N ALA A 27 13.14 -5.92 -3.57
CA ALA A 27 13.83 -7.10 -4.10
C ALA A 27 15.27 -6.82 -4.55
N ARG A 28 15.64 -5.55 -4.74
CA ARG A 28 17.01 -5.18 -5.13
C ARG A 28 17.98 -5.46 -3.97
N ALA A 29 19.04 -6.18 -4.31
CA ALA A 29 20.12 -6.46 -3.37
C ALA A 29 21.04 -5.25 -3.16
N ASP A 30 21.15 -4.39 -4.17
CA ASP A 30 21.87 -3.13 -4.13
C ASP A 30 20.93 -1.97 -3.81
N ALA A 31 21.37 -1.06 -2.97
CA ALA A 31 20.59 0.13 -2.60
C ALA A 31 20.58 1.22 -3.70
N ARG A 32 20.92 0.87 -4.96
CA ARG A 32 20.96 1.82 -6.06
C ARG A 32 19.57 2.28 -6.45
N PRO A 33 19.41 3.56 -6.81
CA PRO A 33 18.15 4.05 -7.36
C PRO A 33 17.76 3.29 -8.63
N VAL A 34 16.47 2.98 -8.75
CA VAL A 34 15.89 2.32 -9.92
C VAL A 34 15.14 3.35 -10.74
N GLN A 35 15.37 3.39 -12.05
CA GLN A 35 14.65 4.31 -12.92
C GLN A 35 13.18 3.95 -13.00
N ILE A 36 12.33 4.97 -13.09
CA ILE A 36 10.88 4.78 -13.10
C ILE A 36 10.41 3.87 -14.25
N ALA A 37 11.05 3.93 -15.41
CA ALA A 37 10.74 3.05 -16.53
C ALA A 37 11.00 1.58 -16.17
N GLU A 38 12.11 1.29 -15.52
CA GLU A 38 12.46 -0.06 -15.09
C GLU A 38 11.48 -0.59 -14.03
N ILE A 39 11.05 0.26 -13.08
CA ILE A 39 10.02 -0.12 -12.09
C ILE A 39 8.70 -0.41 -12.80
N ALA A 40 8.29 0.46 -13.73
CA ALA A 40 7.05 0.33 -14.49
C ALA A 40 7.00 -0.98 -15.28
N ASP A 41 8.09 -1.31 -15.99
CA ASP A 41 8.20 -2.53 -16.78
C ASP A 41 8.23 -3.77 -15.88
N SER A 42 9.06 -3.78 -14.83
CA SER A 42 9.18 -4.93 -13.92
C SER A 42 7.90 -5.20 -13.16
N ALA A 43 7.18 -4.17 -12.76
CA ALA A 43 5.92 -4.29 -12.03
C ALA A 43 4.70 -4.36 -12.95
N ASN A 44 4.85 -4.21 -14.27
CA ASN A 44 3.76 -4.11 -15.25
C ASN A 44 2.73 -3.05 -14.85
N ILE A 45 3.19 -1.81 -14.68
CA ILE A 45 2.38 -0.66 -14.28
C ILE A 45 2.51 0.44 -15.32
N PRO A 46 1.41 1.08 -15.78
CA PRO A 46 1.50 2.24 -16.66
C PRO A 46 2.31 3.36 -16.00
N LYS A 47 3.34 3.86 -16.70
CA LYS A 47 4.31 4.83 -16.16
C LYS A 47 3.66 6.08 -15.55
N LYS A 48 2.62 6.63 -16.21
CA LYS A 48 1.89 7.82 -15.71
C LYS A 48 1.24 7.59 -14.34
N PHE A 49 0.67 6.40 -14.11
CA PHE A 49 0.12 6.04 -12.81
C PHE A 49 1.21 5.87 -11.76
N LEU A 50 2.32 5.24 -12.14
CA LEU A 50 3.45 5.03 -11.24
C LEU A 50 4.06 6.35 -10.78
N GLU A 51 4.17 7.35 -11.65
CA GLU A 51 4.67 8.69 -11.30
C GLU A 51 3.87 9.30 -10.14
N GLN A 52 2.56 9.27 -10.21
CA GLN A 52 1.69 9.80 -9.17
C GLN A 52 1.79 9.00 -7.87
N ILE A 53 1.80 7.68 -7.96
CA ILE A 53 1.95 6.80 -6.81
C ILE A 53 3.27 7.08 -6.06
N LEU A 54 4.38 7.18 -6.79
CA LEU A 54 5.68 7.45 -6.20
C LEU A 54 5.76 8.84 -5.56
N LEU A 55 5.07 9.85 -6.11
CA LEU A 55 4.95 11.17 -5.49
C LEU A 55 4.19 11.11 -4.15
N GLU A 56 3.10 10.35 -4.08
CA GLU A 56 2.35 10.15 -2.84
C GLU A 56 3.20 9.41 -1.79
N LEU A 57 3.87 8.35 -2.18
CA LEU A 57 4.73 7.54 -1.29
C LEU A 57 5.99 8.29 -0.81
N LYS A 58 6.43 9.29 -1.55
CA LYS A 58 7.57 10.13 -1.19
C LYS A 58 7.26 11.03 0.01
N LYS A 59 6.04 11.56 0.12
CA LYS A 59 5.64 12.49 1.20
C LYS A 59 5.90 11.90 2.59
N PRO A 60 5.45 10.68 2.92
CA PRO A 60 5.73 10.04 4.21
C PRO A 60 7.10 9.37 4.28
N GLY A 61 7.95 9.51 3.26
CA GLY A 61 9.30 8.93 3.25
C GLY A 61 9.36 7.43 3.00
N ILE A 62 8.32 6.82 2.41
CA ILE A 62 8.35 5.41 2.00
C ILE A 62 9.31 5.20 0.84
N VAL A 63 9.37 6.16 -0.10
CA VAL A 63 10.36 6.20 -1.17
C VAL A 63 11.13 7.51 -1.16
N ARG A 64 12.33 7.49 -1.75
CA ARG A 64 13.16 8.66 -2.04
C ARG A 64 13.42 8.75 -3.53
N SER A 65 13.43 9.97 -4.06
CA SER A 65 13.83 10.24 -5.44
C SER A 65 15.27 10.75 -5.49
N HIS A 66 16.01 10.29 -6.47
CA HIS A 66 17.40 10.67 -6.73
C HIS A 66 17.47 11.34 -8.09
N ARG A 67 18.14 12.50 -8.17
CA ARG A 67 18.33 13.26 -9.41
C ARG A 67 19.60 12.81 -10.14
N GLY A 68 19.69 13.16 -11.43
CA GLY A 68 20.86 12.95 -12.25
C GLY A 68 20.78 11.73 -13.17
N ARG A 69 21.88 11.48 -13.89
CA ARG A 69 21.97 10.41 -14.91
C ARG A 69 21.75 9.00 -14.31
N SER A 70 22.21 8.79 -13.09
CA SER A 70 21.99 7.56 -12.31
C SER A 70 20.86 7.70 -11.31
N GLY A 71 19.93 8.62 -11.54
CA GLY A 71 18.80 8.89 -10.68
C GLY A 71 17.70 7.84 -10.78
N GLY A 72 16.66 8.05 -10.02
CA GLY A 72 15.52 7.14 -9.96
C GLY A 72 14.89 7.15 -8.56
N TYR A 73 14.37 6.01 -8.15
CA TYR A 73 13.72 5.84 -6.87
C TYR A 73 14.36 4.71 -6.06
N SER A 74 14.41 4.88 -4.76
CA SER A 74 14.78 3.83 -3.80
C SER A 74 13.81 3.85 -2.62
N LEU A 75 13.83 2.81 -1.79
CA LEU A 75 13.11 2.85 -0.51
C LEU A 75 13.68 3.97 0.37
N GLY A 76 12.80 4.69 1.05
CA GLY A 76 13.17 5.79 1.95
C GLY A 76 13.66 5.32 3.32
N ARG A 77 13.31 4.10 3.70
CA ARG A 77 13.71 3.41 4.92
C ARG A 77 13.85 1.91 4.66
N PRO A 78 14.46 1.12 5.57
CA PRO A 78 14.64 -0.31 5.37
C PRO A 78 13.33 -1.03 5.05
N ALA A 79 13.34 -1.96 4.11
CA ALA A 79 12.15 -2.69 3.68
C ALA A 79 11.44 -3.44 4.82
N LYS A 80 12.18 -3.86 5.86
CA LYS A 80 11.63 -4.50 7.07
C LYS A 80 10.79 -3.53 7.92
N ASP A 81 11.00 -2.23 7.78
CA ASP A 81 10.34 -1.16 8.54
C ASP A 81 9.19 -0.51 7.74
N ILE A 82 8.85 -1.08 6.59
CA ILE A 82 7.70 -0.66 5.77
C ILE A 82 6.69 -1.79 5.76
N SER A 83 5.59 -1.60 6.47
CA SER A 83 4.49 -2.57 6.49
C SER A 83 3.54 -2.37 5.31
N PHE A 84 2.74 -3.39 5.00
CA PHE A 84 1.65 -3.24 4.03
C PHE A 84 0.62 -2.21 4.50
N ALA A 85 0.37 -2.15 5.82
CA ALA A 85 -0.51 -1.15 6.40
C ALA A 85 -0.04 0.29 6.13
N ASP A 86 1.28 0.56 6.23
CA ASP A 86 1.84 1.88 5.92
C ASP A 86 1.53 2.31 4.49
N VAL A 87 1.70 1.38 3.54
CA VAL A 87 1.45 1.65 2.12
C VAL A 87 -0.03 1.92 1.87
N LEU A 88 -0.92 1.07 2.38
CA LEU A 88 -2.35 1.19 2.17
C LEU A 88 -2.92 2.46 2.80
N ARG A 89 -2.45 2.86 3.98
CA ARG A 89 -2.85 4.13 4.62
C ARG A 89 -2.51 5.35 3.77
N VAL A 90 -1.42 5.30 3.02
CA VAL A 90 -1.03 6.39 2.10
C VAL A 90 -1.88 6.38 0.84
N THR A 91 -2.16 5.23 0.28
CA THR A 91 -2.79 5.11 -1.04
C THR A 91 -4.33 5.07 -0.99
N ASP A 92 -4.90 4.37 -0.01
CA ASP A 92 -6.35 4.20 0.15
C ASP A 92 -6.90 4.92 1.39
N GLY A 93 -6.03 5.35 2.31
CA GLY A 93 -6.44 5.97 3.55
C GLY A 93 -6.68 4.97 4.68
N PRO A 94 -7.61 5.27 5.61
CA PRO A 94 -7.82 4.46 6.81
C PRO A 94 -8.18 3.01 6.49
N LEU A 95 -7.62 2.07 7.26
CA LEU A 95 -7.97 0.64 7.20
C LEU A 95 -9.28 0.36 7.93
N ALA A 96 -10.33 1.08 7.58
CA ALA A 96 -11.63 1.00 8.25
C ALA A 96 -12.76 0.97 7.23
N LEU A 97 -13.72 0.07 7.43
CA LEU A 97 -14.86 -0.09 6.53
C LEU A 97 -15.90 1.04 6.68
N THR A 98 -15.91 1.69 7.84
CA THR A 98 -16.78 2.84 8.14
C THR A 98 -16.02 3.90 8.94
N PRO A 99 -16.37 5.18 8.80
CA PRO A 99 -15.70 6.25 9.54
C PRO A 99 -15.76 6.09 11.06
N CYS A 100 -16.83 5.53 11.62
CA CYS A 100 -17.00 5.39 13.08
C CYS A 100 -16.06 4.37 13.73
N VAL A 101 -15.35 3.57 12.95
CA VAL A 101 -14.29 2.66 13.44
C VAL A 101 -12.89 3.06 12.96
N SER A 102 -12.77 4.19 12.28
CA SER A 102 -11.48 4.71 11.82
C SER A 102 -10.69 5.30 12.99
N VAL A 103 -9.40 4.96 13.08
CA VAL A 103 -8.46 5.58 14.03
C VAL A 103 -8.00 6.95 13.53
N MET A 104 -7.80 7.11 12.21
CA MET A 104 -7.19 8.31 11.64
C MET A 104 -8.21 9.34 11.16
N ALA A 105 -9.42 8.90 10.81
CA ALA A 105 -10.46 9.72 10.23
C ALA A 105 -11.83 9.38 10.84
N TYR A 106 -11.85 9.35 12.18
CA TYR A 106 -13.09 9.06 12.91
C TYR A 106 -14.18 10.09 12.59
N ARG A 107 -15.39 9.58 12.32
CA ARG A 107 -16.62 10.36 12.22
C ARG A 107 -17.79 9.46 12.62
N LYS A 108 -18.66 9.97 13.48
CA LYS A 108 -19.92 9.30 13.83
C LYS A 108 -20.79 9.19 12.57
N CYS A 109 -21.53 8.09 12.41
CA CYS A 109 -22.50 7.96 11.32
C CYS A 109 -23.65 8.96 11.51
N ASP A 110 -24.15 9.51 10.42
CA ASP A 110 -25.19 10.54 10.45
C ASP A 110 -26.53 10.00 11.02
N ASP A 111 -26.78 8.70 10.83
CA ASP A 111 -27.95 7.95 11.30
C ASP A 111 -27.68 7.12 12.57
N CYS A 112 -26.54 7.34 13.23
CA CYS A 112 -26.16 6.58 14.41
C CYS A 112 -26.97 6.98 15.62
N PHE A 113 -27.75 6.04 16.14
CA PHE A 113 -28.50 6.23 17.39
C PHE A 113 -27.57 6.22 18.61
N GLU A 114 -26.81 5.14 18.81
CA GLU A 114 -25.88 4.99 19.94
C GLU A 114 -24.70 4.07 19.58
N GLU A 115 -23.48 4.58 19.66
CA GLU A 115 -22.28 3.84 19.25
C GLU A 115 -21.94 2.67 20.17
N THR A 116 -22.22 2.82 21.48
CA THR A 116 -21.85 1.83 22.50
C THR A 116 -22.62 0.52 22.37
N VAL A 117 -23.84 0.59 21.85
CA VAL A 117 -24.73 -0.58 21.65
C VAL A 117 -24.83 -1.03 20.19
N CYS A 118 -24.17 -0.33 19.28
CA CYS A 118 -24.23 -0.63 17.84
C CYS A 118 -23.52 -1.96 17.52
N ALA A 119 -24.29 -2.98 17.17
CA ALA A 119 -23.77 -4.30 16.79
C ALA A 119 -22.93 -4.24 15.50
N ILE A 120 -23.30 -3.38 14.54
CA ILE A 120 -22.56 -3.17 13.30
C ILE A 120 -21.18 -2.61 13.62
N ARG A 121 -21.11 -1.55 14.43
CA ARG A 121 -19.84 -0.95 14.85
C ARG A 121 -18.95 -1.95 15.57
N LYS A 122 -19.47 -2.78 16.46
CA LYS A 122 -18.70 -3.82 17.18
C LYS A 122 -18.07 -4.81 16.22
N ALA A 123 -18.82 -5.31 15.23
CA ALA A 123 -18.31 -6.24 14.23
C ALA A 123 -17.25 -5.60 13.34
N LEU A 124 -17.48 -4.36 12.86
CA LEU A 124 -16.54 -3.65 11.99
C LEU A 124 -15.28 -3.18 12.73
N LEU A 125 -15.38 -2.92 14.03
CA LEU A 125 -14.23 -2.62 14.88
C LEU A 125 -13.31 -3.84 14.98
N ALA A 126 -13.86 -5.02 15.24
CA ALA A 126 -13.09 -6.27 15.29
C ALA A 126 -12.44 -6.59 13.94
N ALA A 127 -13.17 -6.41 12.83
CA ALA A 127 -12.62 -6.59 11.48
C ALA A 127 -11.47 -5.63 11.18
N ARG A 128 -11.61 -4.33 11.55
CA ARG A 128 -10.54 -3.34 11.42
C ARG A 128 -9.29 -3.76 12.20
N ASP A 129 -9.45 -4.15 13.46
CA ASP A 129 -8.32 -4.50 14.33
C ASP A 129 -7.58 -5.72 13.79
N ALA A 130 -8.30 -6.77 13.39
CA ALA A 130 -7.71 -7.95 12.77
C ALA A 130 -6.97 -7.62 11.45
N THR A 131 -7.58 -6.79 10.61
CA THR A 131 -6.96 -6.34 9.34
C THR A 131 -5.70 -5.53 9.60
N ALA A 132 -5.74 -4.59 10.54
CA ALA A 132 -4.59 -3.77 10.90
C ALA A 132 -3.45 -4.64 11.45
N GLU A 133 -3.71 -5.54 12.38
CA GLU A 133 -2.71 -6.45 12.95
C GLU A 133 -2.02 -7.29 11.87
N ILE A 134 -2.78 -7.89 10.96
CA ILE A 134 -2.21 -8.70 9.87
C ILE A 134 -1.35 -7.84 8.95
N LEU A 135 -1.85 -6.70 8.49
CA LEU A 135 -1.15 -5.84 7.53
C LEU A 135 0.06 -5.12 8.14
N GLU A 136 0.04 -4.80 9.42
CA GLU A 136 1.18 -4.22 10.16
C GLU A 136 2.28 -5.25 10.41
N SER A 137 1.92 -6.53 10.62
CA SER A 137 2.89 -7.61 10.77
C SER A 137 3.56 -8.03 9.46
N ARG A 138 3.02 -7.65 8.30
CA ARG A 138 3.57 -7.96 6.97
C ARG A 138 4.39 -6.79 6.47
N ASN A 139 5.67 -7.02 6.17
CA ASN A 139 6.58 -6.00 5.67
C ASN A 139 7.13 -6.33 4.27
N LEU A 140 7.68 -5.32 3.60
CA LEU A 140 8.20 -5.46 2.25
C LEU A 140 9.40 -6.41 2.15
N ALA A 141 10.22 -6.51 3.19
CA ALA A 141 11.41 -7.37 3.17
C ALA A 141 11.03 -8.85 3.07
N THR A 142 10.11 -9.29 3.93
CA THR A 142 9.62 -10.68 3.94
C THR A 142 8.90 -11.02 2.64
N ALA A 143 8.06 -10.12 2.16
CA ALA A 143 7.32 -10.32 0.91
C ALA A 143 8.25 -10.39 -0.32
N ALA A 144 9.24 -9.50 -0.40
CA ALA A 144 10.24 -9.54 -1.48
C ALA A 144 11.09 -10.82 -1.44
N GLN A 145 11.44 -11.30 -0.24
CA GLN A 145 12.15 -12.56 -0.08
C GLN A 145 11.33 -13.76 -0.59
N GLN A 146 10.03 -13.78 -0.30
CA GLN A 146 9.13 -14.83 -0.80
C GLN A 146 9.05 -14.82 -2.33
N LEU A 147 8.93 -13.64 -2.95
CA LEU A 147 8.90 -13.50 -4.42
C LEU A 147 10.20 -13.97 -5.07
N ARG A 148 11.36 -13.63 -4.51
CA ARG A 148 12.66 -14.14 -5.01
C ARG A 148 12.76 -15.64 -4.94
N ARG A 149 12.29 -16.27 -3.85
CA ARG A 149 12.28 -17.74 -3.70
C ARG A 149 11.36 -18.45 -4.69
N SER A 150 10.26 -17.81 -5.09
CA SER A 150 9.32 -18.35 -6.08
C SER A 150 9.75 -18.09 -7.54
N GLY A 151 10.84 -17.35 -7.77
CA GLY A 151 11.26 -16.96 -9.11
C GLY A 151 10.34 -15.95 -9.79
N ALA A 152 9.52 -15.23 -9.03
CA ALA A 152 8.56 -14.24 -9.55
C ALA A 152 9.16 -12.83 -9.68
N LEU A 153 10.38 -12.62 -9.22
CA LEU A 153 11.20 -11.40 -9.36
C LEU A 153 12.67 -11.77 -9.55
#